data_ad95c4b3186abace5eb3195b78188860
#
_entry.id   ad95c4b3186abace5eb3195b78188860
#
_cell.length_a   1.000
_cell.length_b   1.000
_cell.length_c   1.000
_cell.angle_alpha   90.00
_cell.angle_beta   90.00
_cell.angle_gamma   90.00
#
_symmetry.space_group_name_H-M   'P 1'
#
loop_
_entity.id
_entity.type
_entity.pdbx_description
1 polymer ?
#
loop_
_entity_poly.entity_id
_entity_poly.type
_entity_poly.pdbx_seq_one_letter_code
_entity_poly.pdbx_strand_id
1 'polypeptide(L)'
;MPKHTLYNAFLFLIFPVFFSCNVKQENSGKPSTHEMLNADLGFSDMCRQVGMKKAYLQYIDDEGALLRPEHLPIVGADAIKYISQLSDTAYTLSWKPVHAEIASSGDLGYTYGTFELHFQDTTLTGTYVNIWKKEKDGEWKVVLNSDNPGTEASAIE
;
A
#
# COMPACT_ATOMS: atom_id res chain seq x y z
N MET A 1 7.55 86.04 -33.89
CA MET A 1 6.72 84.83 -34.12
C MET A 1 7.50 83.65 -33.52
N PRO A 2 7.09 83.16 -32.32
CA PRO A 2 7.76 82.00 -31.69
C PRO A 2 7.05 80.69 -32.16
N LYS A 3 7.88 79.72 -32.53
CA LYS A 3 7.48 78.37 -32.91
C LYS A 3 7.31 77.53 -31.60
N HIS A 4 6.08 77.05 -31.41
CA HIS A 4 5.80 76.09 -30.30
C HIS A 4 6.17 74.67 -30.73
N THR A 5 7.13 74.10 -30.09
CA THR A 5 7.49 72.69 -30.23
C THR A 5 6.72 71.89 -29.21
N LEU A 6 5.80 71.06 -29.73
CA LEU A 6 5.04 70.07 -28.92
C LEU A 6 5.92 68.88 -28.56
N TYR A 7 6.21 68.67 -27.27
CA TYR A 7 6.84 67.47 -26.76
C TYR A 7 5.73 66.46 -26.47
N ASN A 8 5.71 65.36 -27.26
CA ASN A 8 4.89 64.23 -27.00
C ASN A 8 5.57 63.40 -25.87
N ALA A 9 5.08 63.47 -24.66
CA ALA A 9 5.48 62.61 -23.58
C ALA A 9 4.78 61.26 -23.74
N PHE A 10 5.55 60.23 -24.19
CA PHE A 10 5.08 58.85 -24.23
C PHE A 10 5.23 58.25 -22.83
N LEU A 11 4.06 58.15 -22.12
CA LEU A 11 3.98 57.58 -20.81
C LEU A 11 4.03 56.01 -20.95
N PHE A 12 5.18 55.40 -20.66
CA PHE A 12 5.32 53.96 -20.61
C PHE A 12 4.68 53.44 -19.32
N LEU A 13 3.51 52.84 -19.45
CA LEU A 13 2.81 52.17 -18.36
C LEU A 13 3.49 50.78 -18.18
N ILE A 14 4.40 50.67 -17.19
CA ILE A 14 4.99 49.41 -16.79
C ILE A 14 3.96 48.65 -15.95
N PHE A 15 3.34 47.65 -16.54
CA PHE A 15 2.45 46.70 -15.83
C PHE A 15 3.31 45.67 -15.10
N PRO A 16 3.29 45.58 -13.76
CA PRO A 16 4.01 44.54 -13.05
C PRO A 16 3.28 43.22 -13.29
N VAL A 17 3.89 42.29 -14.03
CA VAL A 17 3.43 40.92 -14.16
C VAL A 17 3.77 40.20 -12.86
N PHE A 18 2.79 40.07 -11.96
CA PHE A 18 2.91 39.21 -10.81
C PHE A 18 2.86 37.75 -11.30
N PHE A 19 4.04 37.12 -11.41
CA PHE A 19 4.14 35.67 -11.51
C PHE A 19 3.67 35.09 -10.18
N SER A 20 2.39 34.76 -10.08
CA SER A 20 1.86 33.95 -9.00
C SER A 20 2.39 32.53 -9.18
N CYS A 21 3.51 32.20 -8.53
CA CYS A 21 3.89 30.83 -8.29
C CYS A 21 2.80 30.22 -7.41
N ASN A 22 1.91 29.42 -8.00
CA ASN A 22 1.09 28.47 -7.27
C ASN A 22 2.05 27.42 -6.69
N VAL A 23 2.59 27.68 -5.52
CA VAL A 23 3.21 26.66 -4.69
C VAL A 23 2.07 25.74 -4.29
N LYS A 24 1.97 24.58 -4.96
CA LYS A 24 1.19 23.46 -4.46
C LYS A 24 1.73 23.20 -3.06
N GLN A 25 0.97 23.57 -2.05
CA GLN A 25 1.27 23.26 -0.66
C GLN A 25 1.14 21.74 -0.57
N GLU A 26 2.27 21.03 -0.79
CA GLU A 26 2.37 19.64 -0.39
C GLU A 26 2.10 19.63 1.11
N ASN A 27 1.02 18.95 1.45
CA ASN A 27 0.64 18.70 2.82
C ASN A 27 1.75 17.82 3.42
N SER A 28 2.79 18.46 3.97
CA SER A 28 3.91 17.80 4.64
C SER A 28 3.48 17.26 6.01
N GLY A 29 2.31 16.62 6.05
CA GLY A 29 1.89 15.79 7.15
C GLY A 29 2.84 14.59 7.23
N LYS A 30 3.34 14.30 8.43
CA LYS A 30 4.10 13.07 8.69
C LYS A 30 3.35 11.89 8.05
N PRO A 31 4.05 11.00 7.31
CA PRO A 31 3.41 9.83 6.72
C PRO A 31 2.57 9.08 7.75
N SER A 32 1.33 8.77 7.40
CA SER A 32 0.39 8.11 8.33
C SER A 32 0.31 6.61 8.03
N THR A 33 0.51 5.79 9.05
CA THR A 33 0.32 4.33 8.97
C THR A 33 -1.14 3.94 8.79
N HIS A 34 -2.07 4.88 9.03
CA HIS A 34 -3.50 4.59 9.05
C HIS A 34 -4.04 4.06 7.72
N GLU A 35 -3.62 4.67 6.59
CA GLU A 35 -4.05 4.21 5.25
C GLU A 35 -3.55 2.80 4.96
N MET A 36 -2.28 2.50 5.29
CA MET A 36 -1.69 1.19 5.11
C MET A 36 -2.32 0.14 6.01
N LEU A 37 -2.61 0.47 7.28
CA LEU A 37 -3.35 -0.40 8.18
C LEU A 37 -4.76 -0.70 7.67
N ASN A 38 -5.45 0.30 7.12
CA ASN A 38 -6.76 0.08 6.50
C ASN A 38 -6.66 -0.81 5.25
N ALA A 39 -5.61 -0.68 4.45
CA ALA A 39 -5.36 -1.58 3.32
C ALA A 39 -5.15 -3.02 3.79
N ASP A 40 -4.36 -3.22 4.85
CA ASP A 40 -4.11 -4.56 5.41
C ASP A 40 -5.38 -5.21 5.99
N LEU A 41 -6.17 -4.45 6.76
CA LEU A 41 -7.47 -4.91 7.24
C LEU A 41 -8.45 -5.20 6.09
N GLY A 42 -8.49 -4.30 5.09
CA GLY A 42 -9.32 -4.50 3.89
C GLY A 42 -8.94 -5.74 3.10
N PHE A 43 -7.64 -6.04 3.02
CA PHE A 43 -7.13 -7.26 2.39
C PHE A 43 -7.60 -8.53 3.16
N SER A 44 -7.46 -8.54 4.49
CA SER A 44 -7.96 -9.64 5.34
C SER A 44 -9.48 -9.81 5.21
N ASP A 45 -10.23 -8.70 5.24
CA ASP A 45 -11.68 -8.72 5.08
C ASP A 45 -12.11 -9.25 3.71
N MET A 46 -11.40 -8.87 2.65
CA MET A 46 -11.66 -9.37 1.31
C MET A 46 -11.40 -10.88 1.20
N CYS A 47 -10.31 -11.39 1.84
CA CYS A 47 -10.07 -12.84 1.91
C CYS A 47 -11.25 -13.58 2.52
N ARG A 48 -11.87 -13.06 3.59
CA ARG A 48 -13.04 -13.68 4.23
C ARG A 48 -14.30 -13.61 3.38
N GLN A 49 -14.50 -12.52 2.64
CA GLN A 49 -15.76 -12.25 1.93
C GLN A 49 -15.82 -12.89 0.55
N VAL A 50 -14.73 -12.86 -0.21
CA VAL A 50 -14.73 -13.26 -1.63
C VAL A 50 -13.67 -14.31 -1.97
N GLY A 51 -12.94 -14.78 -0.96
CA GLY A 51 -11.89 -15.79 -1.10
C GLY A 51 -10.49 -15.20 -1.23
N MET A 52 -9.51 -16.00 -0.85
CA MET A 52 -8.10 -15.63 -0.79
C MET A 52 -7.55 -15.27 -2.18
N LYS A 53 -7.88 -16.05 -3.19
CA LYS A 53 -7.40 -15.85 -4.57
C LYS A 53 -7.70 -14.44 -5.07
N LYS A 54 -8.97 -14.01 -5.01
CA LYS A 54 -9.38 -12.68 -5.46
C LYS A 54 -8.73 -11.58 -4.65
N ALA A 55 -8.66 -11.76 -3.33
CA ALA A 55 -8.08 -10.78 -2.44
C ALA A 55 -6.57 -10.59 -2.71
N TYR A 56 -5.81 -11.67 -2.81
CA TYR A 56 -4.39 -11.60 -3.14
C TYR A 56 -4.16 -10.94 -4.50
N LEU A 57 -4.90 -11.30 -5.54
CA LEU A 57 -4.77 -10.70 -6.87
C LEU A 57 -5.11 -9.19 -6.87
N GLN A 58 -5.95 -8.72 -5.95
CA GLN A 58 -6.26 -7.29 -5.80
C GLN A 58 -5.14 -6.53 -5.10
N TYR A 59 -4.52 -7.14 -4.09
CA TYR A 59 -3.60 -6.42 -3.20
C TYR A 59 -2.11 -6.65 -3.51
N ILE A 60 -1.73 -7.76 -4.16
CA ILE A 60 -0.33 -8.01 -4.51
C ILE A 60 0.11 -7.11 -5.66
N ASP A 61 1.34 -6.62 -5.58
CA ASP A 61 2.01 -5.95 -6.71
C ASP A 61 2.32 -6.97 -7.81
N ASP A 62 2.28 -6.56 -9.08
CA ASP A 62 2.57 -7.45 -10.22
C ASP A 62 3.97 -8.06 -10.15
N GLU A 63 4.93 -7.36 -9.53
CA GLU A 63 6.29 -7.82 -9.26
C GLU A 63 6.47 -8.31 -7.80
N GLY A 64 5.37 -8.50 -7.09
CA GLY A 64 5.36 -8.88 -5.69
C GLY A 64 5.97 -10.27 -5.44
N ALA A 65 6.48 -10.47 -4.24
CA ALA A 65 7.11 -11.69 -3.79
C ALA A 65 6.30 -12.39 -2.70
N LEU A 66 6.20 -13.72 -2.81
CA LEU A 66 5.66 -14.58 -1.77
C LEU A 66 6.79 -15.41 -1.20
N LEU A 67 6.98 -15.35 0.12
CA LEU A 67 7.86 -16.26 0.84
C LEU A 67 6.99 -17.31 1.52
N ARG A 68 7.20 -18.56 1.12
CA ARG A 68 6.42 -19.70 1.61
C ARG A 68 7.34 -20.79 2.16
N PRO A 69 6.93 -21.50 3.22
CA PRO A 69 7.69 -22.65 3.71
C PRO A 69 8.02 -23.62 2.55
N GLU A 70 9.24 -24.16 2.57
CA GLU A 70 9.71 -25.16 1.59
C GLU A 70 9.78 -24.69 0.14
N HIS A 71 9.60 -23.38 -0.13
CA HIS A 71 9.73 -22.79 -1.46
C HIS A 71 10.87 -21.78 -1.50
N LEU A 72 11.53 -21.68 -2.65
CA LEU A 72 12.30 -20.49 -2.99
C LEU A 72 11.36 -19.31 -3.17
N PRO A 73 11.82 -18.05 -3.09
CA PRO A 73 10.98 -16.89 -3.32
C PRO A 73 10.20 -17.00 -4.63
N ILE A 74 8.88 -16.86 -4.55
CA ILE A 74 7.98 -16.91 -5.71
C ILE A 74 7.67 -15.46 -6.07
N VAL A 75 8.07 -15.00 -7.27
CA VAL A 75 8.12 -13.57 -7.59
C VAL A 75 7.35 -13.27 -8.89
N GLY A 76 6.69 -12.13 -8.94
CA GLY A 76 6.05 -11.59 -10.13
C GLY A 76 5.02 -12.55 -10.74
N ALA A 77 5.15 -12.86 -12.03
CA ALA A 77 4.22 -13.74 -12.73
C ALA A 77 4.06 -15.12 -12.10
N ASP A 78 5.12 -15.67 -11.52
CA ASP A 78 5.04 -16.95 -10.81
C ASP A 78 4.25 -16.82 -9.50
N ALA A 79 4.33 -15.70 -8.80
CA ALA A 79 3.49 -15.42 -7.64
C ALA A 79 2.00 -15.34 -8.01
N ILE A 80 1.68 -14.63 -9.07
CA ILE A 80 0.31 -14.55 -9.61
C ILE A 80 -0.22 -15.94 -10.00
N LYS A 81 0.62 -16.73 -10.69
CA LYS A 81 0.27 -18.09 -11.08
C LYS A 81 0.06 -18.98 -9.85
N TYR A 82 0.94 -18.91 -8.85
CA TYR A 82 0.81 -19.65 -7.59
C TYR A 82 -0.52 -19.31 -6.90
N ILE A 83 -0.84 -18.02 -6.72
CA ILE A 83 -2.09 -17.56 -6.12
C ILE A 83 -3.30 -18.09 -6.91
N SER A 84 -3.26 -18.06 -8.24
CA SER A 84 -4.38 -18.50 -9.08
C SER A 84 -4.71 -19.98 -8.93
N GLN A 85 -3.79 -20.79 -8.42
CA GLN A 85 -3.95 -22.24 -8.18
C GLN A 85 -4.45 -22.57 -6.76
N LEU A 86 -4.48 -21.57 -5.84
CA LEU A 86 -4.97 -21.81 -4.49
C LEU A 86 -6.47 -22.12 -4.49
N SER A 87 -6.92 -22.84 -3.46
CA SER A 87 -8.35 -23.17 -3.28
C SER A 87 -9.01 -22.11 -2.41
N ASP A 88 -10.16 -21.59 -2.85
CA ASP A 88 -10.97 -20.67 -2.06
C ASP A 88 -12.08 -21.38 -1.25
N THR A 89 -12.22 -22.72 -1.41
CA THR A 89 -13.31 -23.47 -0.81
C THR A 89 -12.89 -24.40 0.31
N ALA A 90 -11.58 -24.68 0.42
CA ALA A 90 -11.06 -25.62 1.41
C ALA A 90 -10.88 -25.00 2.80
N TYR A 91 -10.71 -23.67 2.87
CA TYR A 91 -10.41 -22.96 4.10
C TYR A 91 -10.76 -21.47 4.01
N THR A 92 -10.84 -20.83 5.17
CA THR A 92 -10.98 -19.37 5.27
C THR A 92 -9.75 -18.79 5.97
N LEU A 93 -9.09 -17.83 5.33
CA LEU A 93 -7.95 -17.11 5.86
C LEU A 93 -8.38 -15.72 6.34
N SER A 94 -7.96 -15.37 7.54
CA SER A 94 -8.09 -14.00 8.08
C SER A 94 -6.90 -13.63 8.93
N TRP A 95 -6.64 -12.35 9.09
CA TRP A 95 -5.56 -11.86 9.96
C TRP A 95 -5.86 -10.51 10.57
N LYS A 96 -5.08 -10.16 11.59
CA LYS A 96 -5.13 -8.87 12.28
C LYS A 96 -3.72 -8.29 12.38
N PRO A 97 -3.48 -7.09 11.88
CA PRO A 97 -2.22 -6.39 12.11
C PRO A 97 -2.08 -6.03 13.59
N VAL A 98 -0.90 -6.28 14.13
CA VAL A 98 -0.50 -5.90 15.49
C VAL A 98 0.34 -4.64 15.47
N HIS A 99 1.09 -4.43 14.39
CA HIS A 99 2.00 -3.31 14.23
C HIS A 99 2.08 -2.86 12.78
N ALA A 100 2.35 -1.57 12.59
CA ALA A 100 2.63 -0.96 11.31
C ALA A 100 3.67 0.13 11.45
N GLU A 101 4.57 0.22 10.49
CA GLU A 101 5.55 1.29 10.37
C GLU A 101 5.71 1.71 8.91
N ILE A 102 5.92 3.00 8.69
CA ILE A 102 6.07 3.57 7.36
C ILE A 102 7.38 4.34 7.28
N ALA A 103 8.09 4.22 6.17
CA ALA A 103 9.30 4.96 5.89
C ALA A 103 9.02 6.47 5.83
N SER A 104 10.03 7.28 6.08
CA SER A 104 9.91 8.75 6.05
C SER A 104 9.50 9.31 4.68
N SER A 105 9.75 8.55 3.61
CA SER A 105 9.28 8.87 2.25
C SER A 105 7.76 8.75 2.09
N GLY A 106 7.10 7.94 2.94
CA GLY A 106 5.64 7.76 2.95
C GLY A 106 5.10 6.80 1.90
N ASP A 107 5.95 6.15 1.12
CA ASP A 107 5.60 5.28 0.00
C ASP A 107 5.96 3.81 0.21
N LEU A 108 6.66 3.50 1.31
CA LEU A 108 7.04 2.14 1.69
C LEU A 108 6.78 1.95 3.19
N GLY A 109 6.27 0.78 3.56
CA GLY A 109 6.05 0.42 4.95
C GLY A 109 5.84 -1.07 5.13
N TYR A 110 5.58 -1.47 6.35
CA TYR A 110 5.27 -2.86 6.66
C TYR A 110 4.19 -2.96 7.74
N THR A 111 3.48 -4.07 7.69
CA THR A 111 2.59 -4.53 8.75
C THR A 111 2.99 -5.94 9.16
N TYR A 112 2.79 -6.27 10.41
CA TYR A 112 2.85 -7.67 10.84
C TYR A 112 1.77 -7.93 11.89
N GLY A 113 1.43 -9.21 12.05
CA GLY A 113 0.42 -9.62 13.00
C GLY A 113 0.24 -11.13 13.03
N THR A 114 -0.93 -11.55 13.46
CA THR A 114 -1.32 -12.96 13.52
C THR A 114 -2.36 -13.27 12.47
N PHE A 115 -2.34 -14.47 11.95
CA PHE A 115 -3.38 -14.99 11.07
C PHE A 115 -4.08 -16.21 11.68
N GLU A 116 -5.28 -16.47 11.19
CA GLU A 116 -6.05 -17.67 11.46
C GLU A 116 -6.47 -18.29 10.12
N LEU A 117 -6.24 -19.57 9.99
CA LEU A 117 -6.63 -20.38 8.86
C LEU A 117 -7.60 -21.45 9.33
N HIS A 118 -8.87 -21.32 8.96
CA HIS A 118 -9.93 -22.23 9.38
C HIS A 118 -10.18 -23.29 8.32
N PHE A 119 -10.02 -24.55 8.70
CA PHE A 119 -10.42 -25.73 7.91
C PHE A 119 -11.52 -26.45 8.66
N GLN A 120 -12.70 -26.59 8.12
CA GLN A 120 -13.76 -27.33 8.77
C GLN A 120 -13.77 -27.14 10.31
N ASP A 121 -13.25 -28.13 11.05
CA ASP A 121 -13.23 -28.14 12.51
C ASP A 121 -11.85 -27.78 13.13
N THR A 122 -10.86 -27.40 12.31
CA THR A 122 -9.52 -27.08 12.76
C THR A 122 -9.16 -25.63 12.44
N THR A 123 -8.50 -24.96 13.38
CA THR A 123 -7.93 -23.62 13.18
C THR A 123 -6.43 -23.69 13.36
N LEU A 124 -5.69 -23.29 12.32
CA LEU A 124 -4.25 -23.04 12.40
C LEU A 124 -4.02 -21.55 12.62
N THR A 125 -3.09 -21.23 13.51
CA THR A 125 -2.66 -19.86 13.75
C THR A 125 -1.21 -19.69 13.35
N GLY A 126 -0.83 -18.47 13.07
CA GLY A 126 0.54 -18.14 12.74
C GLY A 126 0.79 -16.65 12.75
N THR A 127 1.94 -16.27 12.25
CA THR A 127 2.33 -14.87 12.10
C THR A 127 2.56 -14.53 10.64
N TYR A 128 2.35 -13.27 10.28
CA TYR A 128 2.62 -12.79 8.93
C TYR A 128 3.34 -11.45 8.96
N VAL A 129 3.98 -11.14 7.86
CA VAL A 129 4.47 -9.81 7.52
C VAL A 129 4.10 -9.48 6.09
N ASN A 130 3.59 -8.27 5.88
CA ASN A 130 3.40 -7.67 4.58
C ASN A 130 4.29 -6.44 4.46
N ILE A 131 5.07 -6.34 3.39
CA ILE A 131 5.74 -5.11 2.98
C ILE A 131 4.86 -4.46 1.92
N TRP A 132 4.55 -3.18 2.14
CA TRP A 132 3.63 -2.40 1.33
C TRP A 132 4.35 -1.30 0.59
N LYS A 133 3.98 -1.09 -0.66
CA LYS A 133 4.40 0.04 -1.49
C LYS A 133 3.16 0.85 -1.89
N LYS A 134 3.25 2.16 -1.79
CA LYS A 134 2.19 3.06 -2.25
C LYS A 134 2.41 3.36 -3.73
N GLU A 135 1.41 3.06 -4.54
CA GLU A 135 1.43 3.32 -5.97
C GLU A 135 1.14 4.80 -6.27
N LYS A 136 1.37 5.21 -7.53
CA LYS A 136 1.18 6.61 -7.95
C LYS A 136 -0.26 7.10 -7.86
N ASP A 137 -1.22 6.20 -7.93
CA ASP A 137 -2.65 6.47 -7.74
C ASP A 137 -3.07 6.55 -6.27
N GLY A 138 -2.14 6.26 -5.35
CA GLY A 138 -2.34 6.29 -3.90
C GLY A 138 -2.75 4.95 -3.29
N GLU A 139 -2.95 3.90 -4.09
CA GLU A 139 -3.24 2.56 -3.57
C GLU A 139 -2.01 1.91 -2.95
N TRP A 140 -2.24 1.15 -1.89
CA TRP A 140 -1.20 0.33 -1.26
C TRP A 140 -1.23 -1.09 -1.84
N LYS A 141 -0.07 -1.55 -2.32
CA LYS A 141 0.13 -2.90 -2.85
C LYS A 141 1.18 -3.65 -2.01
N VAL A 142 0.96 -4.95 -1.84
CA VAL A 142 1.91 -5.83 -1.15
C VAL A 142 3.03 -6.21 -2.11
N VAL A 143 4.24 -5.76 -1.83
CA VAL A 143 5.44 -6.12 -2.60
C VAL A 143 6.16 -7.33 -2.05
N LEU A 144 5.92 -7.70 -0.80
CA LEU A 144 6.37 -8.95 -0.21
C LEU A 144 5.38 -9.40 0.86
N ASN A 145 4.97 -10.65 0.78
CA ASN A 145 4.19 -11.31 1.83
C ASN A 145 4.94 -12.57 2.29
N SER A 146 5.05 -12.71 3.60
CA SER A 146 5.57 -13.91 4.26
C SER A 146 4.61 -14.31 5.37
N ASP A 147 4.34 -15.58 5.46
CA ASP A 147 3.60 -16.20 6.54
C ASP A 147 4.43 -17.31 7.18
N ASN A 148 4.30 -17.41 8.49
CA ASN A 148 4.99 -18.40 9.28
C ASN A 148 3.93 -19.15 10.11
N PRO A 149 3.59 -20.39 9.69
CA PRO A 149 2.64 -21.19 10.45
C PRO A 149 3.13 -21.35 11.88
N GLY A 150 2.26 -21.07 12.84
CA GLY A 150 2.52 -21.35 14.24
C GLY A 150 2.50 -22.85 14.48
N THR A 151 3.24 -23.30 15.47
CA THR A 151 2.95 -24.58 16.13
C THR A 151 1.61 -24.45 16.86
N GLU A 152 0.85 -25.53 16.95
CA GLU A 152 -0.35 -25.57 17.81
C GLU A 152 -0.03 -24.85 19.12
N ALA A 153 -0.90 -23.94 19.54
CA ALA A 153 -0.67 -23.16 20.74
C ALA A 153 -0.43 -24.14 21.89
N SER A 154 0.83 -24.36 22.22
CA SER A 154 1.18 -24.94 23.50
C SER A 154 0.63 -23.94 24.53
N ALA A 155 -0.41 -24.34 25.24
CA ALA A 155 -0.89 -23.61 26.39
C ALA A 155 0.33 -23.25 27.23
N ILE A 156 0.62 -21.97 27.33
CA ILE A 156 1.61 -21.48 28.26
C ILE A 156 0.89 -21.60 29.60
N GLU A 157 1.23 -22.68 30.37
CA GLU A 157 0.85 -22.84 31.77
C GLU A 157 1.51 -21.76 32.60
#